data_004f96dc2a79832905850da60dfb9af9
#
_entry.id   004f96dc2a79832905850da60dfb9af9
#
_cell.length_a   1.000
_cell.length_b   1.000
_cell.length_c   1.000
_cell.angle_alpha   90.00
_cell.angle_beta   90.00
_cell.angle_gamma   90.00
#
_symmetry.space_group_name_H-M   'P 1'
#
loop_
_entity.id
_entity.type
_entity.pdbx_description
1 polymer ?
#
loop_
_entity_poly.entity_id
_entity_poly.type
_entity_poly.pdbx_seq_one_letter_code
_entity_poly.pdbx_strand_id
1 'polypeptide(L)'
;MEQVKFELYESLKSIFLHIDNHEKAFLAKFGLNVPRFYVLMHVQQNPGINYIVLSDLLLCTKSNTTRIVWGMQQDGLINREMDPYDRRSYQLTLTKAGLDLFNLVHPDYNKLVDRLMSKLDKAKLKDYLNASTEIENTLTHKRADYS
;
A
#
# COMPACT_ATOMS: atom_id res chain seq x y z
N MET A 1 -31.62 3.04 11.77
CA MET A 1 -30.93 2.44 10.59
C MET A 1 -30.00 3.41 9.89
N GLU A 2 -30.43 4.61 9.58
CA GLU A 2 -29.50 5.59 8.97
C GLU A 2 -28.32 5.94 9.86
N GLN A 3 -28.57 6.15 11.16
CA GLN A 3 -27.51 6.47 12.10
C GLN A 3 -26.42 5.39 12.15
N VAL A 4 -26.78 4.11 12.08
CA VAL A 4 -25.82 2.99 12.08
C VAL A 4 -24.89 3.05 10.88
N LYS A 5 -25.39 3.49 9.72
CA LYS A 5 -24.54 3.67 8.53
C LYS A 5 -23.45 4.72 8.75
N PHE A 6 -23.83 5.85 9.35
CA PHE A 6 -22.87 6.92 9.67
C PHE A 6 -21.87 6.49 10.74
N GLU A 7 -22.34 5.81 11.78
CA GLU A 7 -21.47 5.27 12.84
C GLU A 7 -20.47 4.26 12.28
N LEU A 8 -20.92 3.38 11.39
CA LEU A 8 -20.03 2.42 10.72
C LEU A 8 -18.99 3.13 9.86
N TYR A 9 -19.41 4.13 9.06
CA TYR A 9 -18.49 4.91 8.24
C TYR A 9 -17.41 5.59 9.08
N GLU A 10 -17.83 6.27 10.16
CA GLU A 10 -16.91 6.94 11.08
C GLU A 10 -15.95 5.97 11.75
N SER A 11 -16.45 4.79 12.14
CA SER A 11 -15.62 3.73 12.74
C SER A 11 -14.57 3.22 11.76
N LEU A 12 -14.95 2.94 10.52
CA LEU A 12 -14.02 2.51 9.48
C LEU A 12 -12.95 3.57 9.22
N LYS A 13 -13.35 4.83 9.16
CA LYS A 13 -12.42 5.96 8.99
C LYS A 13 -11.44 6.06 10.15
N SER A 14 -11.94 5.92 11.37
CA SER A 14 -11.11 5.93 12.58
C SER A 14 -10.12 4.77 12.61
N ILE A 15 -10.56 3.57 12.25
CA ILE A 15 -9.69 2.39 12.13
C ILE A 15 -8.55 2.67 11.16
N PHE A 16 -8.87 3.19 9.97
CA PHE A 16 -7.85 3.54 8.97
C PHE A 16 -6.85 4.55 9.53
N LEU A 17 -7.32 5.61 10.19
CA LEU A 17 -6.45 6.64 10.73
C LEU A 17 -5.53 6.10 11.83
N HIS A 18 -6.02 5.21 12.69
CA HIS A 18 -5.19 4.56 13.71
C HIS A 18 -4.10 3.69 13.07
N ILE A 19 -4.45 2.87 12.08
CA ILE A 19 -3.48 2.05 11.35
C ILE A 19 -2.44 2.95 10.68
N ASP A 20 -2.89 3.98 9.98
CA ASP A 20 -2.00 4.91 9.27
C ASP A 20 -1.03 5.61 10.22
N ASN A 21 -1.50 6.04 11.38
CA ASN A 21 -0.63 6.67 12.39
C ASN A 21 0.43 5.70 12.93
N HIS A 22 0.09 4.44 13.17
CA HIS A 22 1.05 3.42 13.58
C HIS A 22 2.11 3.18 12.50
N GLU A 23 1.68 3.07 11.25
CA GLU A 23 2.59 2.86 10.12
C GLU A 23 3.51 4.08 9.91
N LYS A 24 2.98 5.28 9.98
CA LYS A 24 3.77 6.53 9.86
C LYS A 24 4.87 6.61 10.91
N ALA A 25 4.51 6.36 12.17
CA ALA A 25 5.48 6.42 13.26
C ALA A 25 6.57 5.35 13.12
N PHE A 26 6.19 4.15 12.69
CA PHE A 26 7.12 3.06 12.47
C PHE A 26 8.07 3.36 11.30
N LEU A 27 7.51 3.74 10.14
CA LEU A 27 8.29 3.95 8.92
C LEU A 27 9.22 5.16 9.00
N ALA A 28 8.85 6.18 9.79
CA ALA A 28 9.70 7.35 9.99
C ALA A 28 11.08 6.98 10.56
N LYS A 29 11.19 5.91 11.32
CA LYS A 29 12.46 5.39 11.86
C LYS A 29 13.44 4.97 10.77
N PHE A 30 12.93 4.64 9.60
CA PHE A 30 13.70 4.19 8.43
C PHE A 30 13.80 5.25 7.34
N GLY A 31 13.35 6.47 7.62
CA GLY A 31 13.31 7.54 6.62
C GLY A 31 12.28 7.32 5.52
N LEU A 32 11.28 6.49 5.78
CA LEU A 32 10.21 6.17 4.82
C LEU A 32 8.88 6.80 5.23
N ASN A 33 8.06 7.05 4.23
CA ASN A 33 6.64 7.31 4.42
C ASN A 33 5.82 6.09 3.97
N VAL A 34 4.54 6.10 4.26
CA VAL A 34 3.64 4.98 3.95
C VAL A 34 3.58 4.69 2.44
N PRO A 35 3.35 5.68 1.56
CA PRO A 35 3.30 5.40 0.13
C PRO A 35 4.57 4.78 -0.43
N ARG A 36 5.74 5.27 -0.04
CA ARG A 36 7.03 4.73 -0.52
C ARG A 36 7.25 3.29 -0.08
N PHE A 37 6.89 2.97 1.17
CA PHE A 37 7.01 1.60 1.65
C PHE A 37 6.13 0.64 0.85
N TYR A 38 4.86 1.02 0.58
CA TYR A 38 3.97 0.18 -0.21
C TYR A 38 4.43 0.05 -1.66
N VAL A 39 5.04 1.08 -2.24
CA VAL A 39 5.68 0.95 -3.57
C VAL A 39 6.81 -0.06 -3.52
N LEU A 40 7.71 0.01 -2.53
CA LEU A 40 8.79 -0.98 -2.38
C LEU A 40 8.23 -2.40 -2.30
N MET A 41 7.20 -2.59 -1.49
CA MET A 41 6.59 -3.90 -1.29
C MET A 41 5.96 -4.45 -2.57
N HIS A 42 5.15 -3.65 -3.26
CA HIS A 42 4.49 -4.09 -4.49
C HIS A 42 5.46 -4.34 -5.63
N VAL A 43 6.48 -3.50 -5.79
CA VAL A 43 7.51 -3.69 -6.81
C VAL A 43 8.34 -4.94 -6.51
N GLN A 44 8.66 -5.19 -5.25
CA GLN A 44 9.39 -6.41 -4.85
C GLN A 44 8.58 -7.68 -5.09
N GLN A 45 7.28 -7.65 -4.81
CA GLN A 45 6.39 -8.79 -5.04
C GLN A 45 6.08 -9.01 -6.51
N ASN A 46 6.19 -7.98 -7.33
CA ASN A 46 5.85 -7.99 -8.76
C ASN A 46 6.94 -7.30 -9.58
N PRO A 47 8.15 -7.89 -9.68
CA PRO A 47 9.23 -7.27 -10.48
C PRO A 47 8.81 -7.10 -11.94
N GLY A 48 9.06 -5.94 -12.49
CA GLY A 48 8.61 -5.57 -13.83
C GLY A 48 7.21 -4.98 -13.90
N ILE A 49 6.57 -4.72 -12.75
CA ILE A 49 5.24 -4.10 -12.68
C ILE A 49 5.22 -2.76 -13.42
N ASN A 50 4.12 -2.48 -14.12
CA ASN A 50 3.93 -1.19 -14.77
C ASN A 50 3.17 -0.20 -13.86
N TYR A 51 3.12 1.09 -14.27
CA TYR A 51 2.47 2.14 -13.49
C TYR A 51 0.96 1.91 -13.30
N ILE A 52 0.29 1.32 -14.29
CA ILE A 52 -1.15 1.08 -14.22
C ILE A 52 -1.47 0.07 -13.11
N VAL A 53 -0.80 -1.07 -13.14
CA VAL A 53 -1.01 -2.12 -12.12
C VAL A 53 -0.57 -1.64 -10.74
N LEU A 54 0.55 -0.94 -10.65
CA LEU A 54 1.02 -0.38 -9.38
C LEU A 54 0.00 0.63 -8.81
N SER A 55 -0.55 1.49 -9.65
CA SER A 55 -1.57 2.46 -9.23
C SER A 55 -2.82 1.78 -8.69
N ASP A 56 -3.25 0.69 -9.32
CA ASP A 56 -4.40 -0.10 -8.86
C ASP A 56 -4.14 -0.72 -7.48
N LEU A 57 -2.94 -1.26 -7.27
CA LEU A 57 -2.56 -1.84 -5.97
C LEU A 57 -2.46 -0.79 -4.87
N LEU A 58 -2.01 0.41 -5.20
CA LEU A 58 -1.90 1.53 -4.26
C LEU A 58 -3.23 2.26 -4.03
N LEU A 59 -4.25 1.96 -4.82
CA LEU A 59 -5.51 2.71 -4.85
C LEU A 59 -5.28 4.21 -5.06
N CYS A 60 -4.32 4.53 -5.94
CA CYS A 60 -3.92 5.90 -6.30
C CYS A 60 -4.20 6.19 -7.76
N THR A 61 -4.21 7.49 -8.12
CA THR A 61 -4.17 7.89 -9.52
C THR A 61 -2.82 7.55 -10.13
N LYS A 62 -2.78 7.33 -11.46
CA LYS A 62 -1.53 7.10 -12.18
C LYS A 62 -0.56 8.28 -12.00
N SER A 63 -1.08 9.51 -12.04
CA SER A 63 -0.30 10.73 -11.85
C SER A 63 0.39 10.76 -10.48
N ASN A 64 -0.33 10.43 -9.41
CA ASN A 64 0.23 10.40 -8.07
C ASN A 64 1.28 9.28 -7.92
N THR A 65 1.00 8.10 -8.48
CA THR A 65 1.94 6.97 -8.49
C THR A 65 3.24 7.34 -9.22
N THR A 66 3.13 7.96 -10.39
CA THR A 66 4.27 8.41 -11.18
C THR A 66 5.15 9.39 -10.38
N ARG A 67 4.53 10.32 -9.67
CA ARG A 67 5.23 11.29 -8.82
C ARG A 67 5.99 10.61 -7.68
N ILE A 68 5.36 9.65 -7.00
CA ILE A 68 6.00 8.89 -5.92
C ILE A 68 7.20 8.10 -6.45
N VAL A 69 7.01 7.37 -7.53
CA VAL A 69 8.07 6.55 -8.16
C VAL A 69 9.22 7.42 -8.65
N TRP A 70 8.90 8.58 -9.24
CA TRP A 70 9.93 9.52 -9.69
C TRP A 70 10.85 9.95 -8.53
N GLY A 71 10.27 10.32 -7.38
CA GLY A 71 11.03 10.66 -6.18
C GLY A 71 11.90 9.49 -5.70
N MET A 72 11.38 8.27 -5.75
CA MET A 72 12.12 7.07 -5.36
C MET A 72 13.25 6.73 -6.35
N GLN A 73 13.07 7.02 -7.64
CA GLN A 73 14.15 6.91 -8.63
C GLN A 73 15.27 7.91 -8.34
N GLN A 74 14.93 9.16 -8.00
CA GLN A 74 15.91 10.17 -7.65
C GLN A 74 16.74 9.76 -6.42
N ASP A 75 16.11 9.05 -5.49
CA ASP A 75 16.78 8.54 -4.28
C ASP A 75 17.48 7.18 -4.50
N GLY A 76 17.49 6.69 -5.73
CA GLY A 76 18.21 5.48 -6.10
C GLY A 76 17.58 4.18 -5.61
N LEU A 77 16.25 4.16 -5.38
CA LEU A 77 15.55 3.00 -4.83
C LEU A 77 14.85 2.15 -5.89
N ILE A 78 14.49 2.76 -7.03
CA ILE A 78 13.76 2.10 -8.12
C ILE A 78 14.45 2.35 -9.45
N ASN A 79 14.50 1.30 -10.28
CA ASN A 79 14.84 1.34 -11.70
C ASN A 79 13.58 1.37 -12.53
N ARG A 80 13.60 2.15 -13.60
CA ARG A 80 12.55 2.21 -14.59
C ARG A 80 13.14 1.89 -15.97
N GLU A 81 12.61 0.89 -16.62
CA GLU A 81 13.02 0.50 -17.97
C GLU A 81 11.81 0.54 -18.90
N MET A 82 12.03 0.98 -20.15
CA MET A 82 10.98 0.93 -21.16
C MET A 82 10.62 -0.52 -21.46
N ASP A 83 9.31 -0.81 -21.54
CA ASP A 83 8.84 -2.13 -21.92
C ASP A 83 9.30 -2.45 -23.35
N PRO A 84 9.95 -3.61 -23.59
CA PRO A 84 10.44 -3.96 -24.93
C PRO A 84 9.33 -4.17 -25.97
N TYR A 85 8.11 -4.43 -25.52
CA TYR A 85 6.96 -4.69 -26.40
C TYR A 85 5.99 -3.52 -26.51
N ASP A 86 6.02 -2.56 -25.57
CA ASP A 86 5.17 -1.35 -25.59
C ASP A 86 5.96 -0.16 -25.10
N ARG A 87 6.39 0.70 -26.02
CA ARG A 87 7.19 1.90 -25.75
C ARG A 87 6.47 2.95 -24.88
N ARG A 88 5.16 2.80 -24.69
CA ARG A 88 4.36 3.71 -23.84
C ARG A 88 4.29 3.22 -22.40
N SER A 89 4.81 2.04 -22.13
CA SER A 89 4.80 1.41 -20.82
C SER A 89 6.23 1.29 -20.28
N TYR A 90 6.34 1.31 -18.94
CA TYR A 90 7.60 1.12 -18.24
C TYR A 90 7.49 -0.02 -17.25
N GLN A 91 8.56 -0.76 -17.10
CA GLN A 91 8.72 -1.81 -16.10
C GLN A 91 9.51 -1.27 -14.93
N LEU A 92 9.04 -1.55 -13.72
CA LEU A 92 9.65 -1.08 -12.48
C LEU A 92 10.27 -2.25 -11.72
N THR A 93 11.48 -2.05 -11.23
CA THR A 93 12.19 -3.00 -10.37
C THR A 93 12.89 -2.24 -9.25
N LEU A 94 13.19 -2.91 -8.14
CA LEU A 94 14.01 -2.31 -7.10
C LEU A 94 15.48 -2.32 -7.51
N THR A 95 16.19 -1.25 -7.14
CA THR A 95 17.66 -1.25 -7.16
C THR A 95 18.16 -2.13 -6.02
N LYS A 96 19.48 -2.39 -5.97
CA LYS A 96 20.09 -3.05 -4.81
C LYS A 96 19.79 -2.28 -3.52
N ALA A 97 19.91 -0.95 -3.55
CA ALA A 97 19.60 -0.11 -2.39
C ALA A 97 18.12 -0.21 -1.98
N GLY A 98 17.21 -0.23 -2.95
CA GLY A 98 15.78 -0.41 -2.68
C GLY A 98 15.46 -1.78 -2.07
N LEU A 99 16.07 -2.82 -2.60
CA LEU A 99 15.91 -4.19 -2.07
C LEU A 99 16.48 -4.30 -0.66
N ASP A 100 17.68 -3.75 -0.41
CA ASP A 100 18.30 -3.75 0.91
C ASP A 100 17.43 -3.02 1.93
N LEU A 101 16.87 -1.87 1.56
CA LEU A 101 15.96 -1.12 2.43
C LEU A 101 14.67 -1.92 2.71
N PHE A 102 14.07 -2.51 1.69
CA PHE A 102 12.89 -3.35 1.86
C PHE A 102 13.16 -4.52 2.81
N ASN A 103 14.27 -5.22 2.61
CA ASN A 103 14.66 -6.37 3.44
C ASN A 103 14.98 -5.97 4.89
N LEU A 104 15.41 -4.73 5.11
CA LEU A 104 15.64 -4.20 6.44
C LEU A 104 14.31 -3.90 7.16
N VAL A 105 13.35 -3.32 6.46
CA VAL A 105 12.10 -2.81 7.05
C VAL A 105 11.01 -3.87 7.14
N HIS A 106 10.87 -4.70 6.14
CA HIS A 106 9.73 -5.62 5.99
C HIS A 106 9.56 -6.60 7.16
N PRO A 107 10.62 -7.24 7.70
CA PRO A 107 10.45 -8.12 8.86
C PRO A 107 9.88 -7.39 10.08
N ASP A 108 10.35 -6.18 10.34
CA ASP A 108 9.86 -5.37 11.46
C ASP A 108 8.45 -4.84 11.21
N TYR A 109 8.10 -4.54 9.96
CA TYR A 109 6.73 -4.23 9.56
C TYR A 109 5.78 -5.41 9.87
N ASN A 110 6.18 -6.62 9.54
CA ASN A 110 5.38 -7.80 9.86
C ASN A 110 5.17 -7.97 11.37
N LYS A 111 6.20 -7.67 12.17
CA LYS A 111 6.08 -7.66 13.63
C LYS A 111 5.10 -6.58 14.12
N LEU A 112 5.12 -5.41 13.51
CA LEU A 112 4.15 -4.35 13.82
C LEU A 112 2.72 -4.82 13.55
N VAL A 113 2.47 -5.39 12.38
CA VAL A 113 1.15 -5.92 12.00
C VAL A 113 0.69 -7.00 12.98
N ASP A 114 1.57 -7.96 13.27
CA ASP A 114 1.27 -9.03 14.23
C ASP A 114 0.92 -8.45 15.61
N ARG A 115 1.70 -7.51 16.11
CA ARG A 115 1.46 -6.87 17.42
C ARG A 115 0.11 -6.15 17.46
N LEU A 116 -0.25 -5.42 16.39
CA LEU A 116 -1.51 -4.69 16.34
C LEU A 116 -2.71 -5.63 16.26
N MET A 117 -2.61 -6.65 15.41
CA MET A 117 -3.70 -7.60 15.20
C MET A 117 -3.86 -8.58 16.37
N SER A 118 -2.79 -8.88 17.09
CA SER A 118 -2.84 -9.76 18.27
C SER A 118 -3.63 -9.16 19.44
N LYS A 119 -3.92 -7.87 19.41
CA LYS A 119 -4.79 -7.22 20.41
C LYS A 119 -6.27 -7.56 20.21
N LEU A 120 -6.62 -8.06 19.04
CA LEU A 120 -8.00 -8.45 18.73
C LEU A 120 -8.31 -9.83 19.32
N ASP A 121 -9.60 -10.07 19.57
CA ASP A 121 -10.08 -11.38 20.02
C ASP A 121 -9.83 -12.43 18.93
N LYS A 122 -8.99 -13.43 19.24
CA LYS A 122 -8.63 -14.50 18.31
C LYS A 122 -9.84 -15.24 17.74
N ALA A 123 -10.85 -15.44 18.56
CA ALA A 123 -12.07 -16.16 18.15
C ALA A 123 -12.88 -15.39 17.11
N LYS A 124 -12.69 -14.07 17.03
CA LYS A 124 -13.44 -13.18 16.13
C LYS A 124 -12.65 -12.73 14.90
N LEU A 125 -11.36 -13.05 14.79
CA LEU A 125 -10.52 -12.57 13.70
C LEU A 125 -11.08 -12.92 12.32
N LYS A 126 -11.57 -14.16 12.17
CA LYS A 126 -12.14 -14.61 10.90
C LYS A 126 -13.43 -13.87 10.55
N ASP A 127 -14.27 -13.60 11.55
CA ASP A 127 -15.49 -12.82 11.37
C ASP A 127 -15.19 -11.38 10.99
N TYR A 128 -14.19 -10.76 11.61
CA TYR A 128 -13.72 -9.42 11.24
C TYR A 128 -13.19 -9.39 9.82
N LEU A 129 -12.40 -10.38 9.42
CA LEU A 129 -11.86 -10.46 8.06
C LEU A 129 -12.99 -10.60 7.04
N ASN A 130 -13.96 -11.47 7.28
CA ASN A 130 -15.10 -11.67 6.39
C ASN A 130 -15.92 -10.38 6.23
N ALA A 131 -16.21 -9.70 7.35
CA ALA A 131 -16.93 -8.42 7.32
C ALA A 131 -16.15 -7.33 6.57
N SER A 132 -14.85 -7.23 6.83
CA SER A 132 -13.97 -6.25 6.17
C SER A 132 -13.89 -6.50 4.67
N THR A 133 -13.77 -7.76 4.26
CA THR A 133 -13.72 -8.14 2.84
C THR A 133 -15.02 -7.78 2.12
N GLU A 134 -16.16 -8.03 2.77
CA GLU A 134 -17.48 -7.67 2.23
C GLU A 134 -17.60 -6.16 2.03
N ILE A 135 -17.19 -5.38 3.02
CA ILE A 135 -17.20 -3.92 2.95
C ILE A 135 -16.28 -3.43 1.83
N GLU A 136 -15.06 -3.96 1.76
CA GLU A 136 -14.08 -3.61 0.73
C GLU A 136 -14.63 -3.86 -0.67
N ASN A 137 -15.21 -5.04 -0.90
CA ASN A 137 -15.80 -5.37 -2.21
C ASN A 137 -16.93 -4.43 -2.60
N THR A 138 -17.73 -3.98 -1.63
CA THR A 138 -18.80 -3.02 -1.87
C THR A 138 -18.28 -1.63 -2.24
N LEU A 139 -17.14 -1.23 -1.66
CA LEU A 139 -16.55 0.09 -1.87
C LEU A 139 -15.55 0.12 -3.02
N THR A 140 -15.28 -1.01 -3.68
CA THR A 140 -14.34 -1.08 -4.80
C THR A 140 -14.88 -0.30 -5.99
N HIS A 141 -14.05 0.64 -6.51
CA HIS A 141 -14.36 1.44 -7.67
C HIS A 141 -13.59 0.98 -8.90
N LYS A 142 -14.17 1.22 -10.08
CA LYS A 142 -13.42 1.10 -11.33
C LYS A 142 -12.46 2.28 -11.46
N ARG A 143 -11.35 2.08 -12.17
CA ARG A 143 -10.33 3.13 -12.35
C ARG A 143 -10.91 4.47 -12.85
N ALA A 144 -11.91 4.42 -13.72
CA ALA A 144 -12.56 5.61 -14.28
C ALA A 144 -13.22 6.51 -13.21
N ASP A 145 -13.55 5.95 -12.06
CA ASP A 145 -14.23 6.68 -10.98
C ASP A 145 -13.28 7.65 -10.23
N TYR A 146 -11.97 7.55 -10.46
CA TYR A 146 -10.97 8.43 -9.86
C TYR A 146 -10.48 9.54 -10.81
N SER A 147 -11.06 9.64 -11.99
CA SER A 147 -10.64 10.64 -12.99
C SER A 147 -11.34 11.98 -12.80
#